data_54299ef0e55081e7cdaf3970ff9c9458
#
_entry.id   54299ef0e55081e7cdaf3970ff9c9458
#
_cell.length_a   1.000
_cell.length_b   1.000
_cell.length_c   1.000
_cell.angle_alpha   90.00
_cell.angle_beta   90.00
_cell.angle_gamma   90.00
#
_symmetry.space_group_name_H-M   'P 1'
#
loop_
_entity.id
_entity.type
_entity.pdbx_description
1 polymer ?
#
loop_
_entity_poly.entity_id
_entity_poly.type
_entity_poly.pdbx_seq_one_letter_code
_entity_poly.pdbx_strand_id
1 'polypeptide(L)'
;MFSRTVQVLSQAASSDARNQPNRQGMIRPVPGAPEIVGPRNDLIVKTARPTFVWYPAEGHSEYIVQIRQEGSPPVRYDVGATTNWTLPDDAQALTPGEEYWWTVGPKGRGRASREMKFQVLPLDKHDALNEQLGILLGAGLDPEGDGAFMAAVIYREAGLYYDAATSLGFLEDAGQPLGVEALLLKGEIMDAMGDLEAAQAAFDQADRIGR
;
A
#
# COMPACT_ATOMS: atom_id res chain seq x y z
N MET A 1 -5.50 11.63 -11.57
CA MET A 1 -4.22 11.28 -10.97
C MET A 1 -4.30 10.11 -9.97
N PHE A 2 -5.47 9.80 -9.42
CA PHE A 2 -5.68 8.72 -8.41
C PHE A 2 -5.68 7.28 -8.95
N SER A 3 -5.76 7.09 -10.27
CA SER A 3 -5.89 5.76 -10.89
C SER A 3 -4.63 4.87 -10.79
N ARG A 4 -3.44 5.46 -10.64
CA ARG A 4 -2.17 4.73 -10.69
C ARG A 4 -1.83 4.00 -9.38
N THR A 5 -2.04 4.62 -8.22
CA THR A 5 -1.81 3.97 -6.92
C THR A 5 -2.69 2.72 -6.76
N VAL A 6 -3.93 2.81 -7.24
CA VAL A 6 -4.86 1.66 -7.28
C VAL A 6 -4.36 0.58 -8.23
N GLN A 7 -3.76 0.95 -9.34
CA GLN A 7 -3.27 0.00 -10.36
C GLN A 7 -2.01 -0.74 -9.88
N VAL A 8 -1.07 -0.07 -9.20
CA VAL A 8 0.10 -0.72 -8.56
C VAL A 8 -0.35 -1.64 -7.44
N LEU A 9 -1.27 -1.21 -6.58
CA LEU A 9 -1.85 -2.05 -5.54
C LEU A 9 -2.66 -3.22 -6.12
N SER A 10 -3.36 -3.00 -7.25
CA SER A 10 -4.12 -4.03 -7.96
C SER A 10 -3.23 -5.05 -8.68
N GLN A 11 -2.09 -4.65 -9.21
CA GLN A 11 -1.13 -5.57 -9.85
C GLN A 11 -0.43 -6.45 -8.83
N ALA A 12 -0.05 -5.90 -7.66
CA ALA A 12 0.53 -6.67 -6.56
C ALA A 12 -0.41 -7.76 -6.01
N ALA A 13 -1.71 -7.59 -6.19
CA ALA A 13 -2.72 -8.52 -5.66
C ALA A 13 -3.38 -9.43 -6.71
N SER A 14 -3.03 -9.33 -7.98
CA SER A 14 -3.66 -10.14 -9.05
C SER A 14 -3.02 -11.51 -9.27
N SER A 15 -2.01 -11.90 -8.50
CA SER A 15 -1.49 -13.25 -8.53
C SER A 15 -2.46 -14.23 -7.84
N ASP A 16 -2.76 -15.30 -8.51
CA ASP A 16 -3.78 -16.33 -8.24
C ASP A 16 -3.75 -16.85 -6.78
N ALA A 17 -4.49 -16.21 -5.89
CA ALA A 17 -4.58 -16.58 -4.46
C ALA A 17 -5.27 -17.93 -4.22
N ARG A 18 -5.73 -18.63 -5.27
CA ARG A 18 -6.56 -19.84 -5.14
C ARG A 18 -5.78 -21.14 -4.96
N ASN A 19 -4.46 -21.16 -5.13
CA ASN A 19 -3.71 -22.43 -5.17
C ASN A 19 -2.33 -22.42 -4.50
N GLN A 20 -2.12 -21.61 -3.45
CA GLN A 20 -0.81 -21.53 -2.78
C GLN A 20 -0.70 -22.46 -1.55
N PRO A 21 0.44 -23.16 -1.38
CA PRO A 21 0.70 -23.95 -0.19
C PRO A 21 0.90 -23.06 1.03
N ASN A 22 0.44 -23.55 2.16
CA ASN A 22 0.48 -23.00 3.50
C ASN A 22 1.87 -22.42 3.88
N ARG A 23 2.11 -21.13 3.63
CA ARG A 23 3.31 -20.40 4.11
C ARG A 23 2.97 -19.65 5.38
N GLN A 24 3.78 -19.85 6.42
CA GLN A 24 3.67 -19.14 7.70
C GLN A 24 3.85 -17.64 7.43
N GLY A 25 2.84 -16.84 7.81
CA GLY A 25 2.83 -15.38 7.64
C GLY A 25 1.73 -14.83 6.73
N MET A 26 1.12 -15.64 5.87
CA MET A 26 0.00 -15.18 5.03
C MET A 26 -1.26 -14.95 5.88
N ILE A 27 -1.77 -13.74 5.84
CA ILE A 27 -3.09 -13.41 6.38
C ILE A 27 -4.13 -14.09 5.48
N ARG A 28 -4.77 -15.16 6.01
CA ARG A 28 -5.81 -15.86 5.24
C ARG A 28 -7.03 -14.99 5.07
N PRO A 29 -7.57 -14.81 3.85
CA PRO A 29 -8.82 -14.12 3.63
C PRO A 29 -9.96 -14.72 4.46
N VAL A 30 -10.88 -13.88 4.92
CA VAL A 30 -12.12 -14.35 5.55
C VAL A 30 -13.08 -14.75 4.43
N PRO A 31 -13.50 -16.02 4.32
CA PRO A 31 -14.38 -16.43 3.24
C PRO A 31 -15.67 -15.61 3.19
N GLY A 32 -15.97 -15.03 2.01
CA GLY A 32 -17.16 -14.21 1.78
C GLY A 32 -17.06 -12.79 2.35
N ALA A 33 -15.89 -12.37 2.80
CA ALA A 33 -15.62 -10.97 3.19
C ALA A 33 -14.81 -10.25 2.10
N PRO A 34 -14.84 -8.89 2.07
CA PRO A 34 -13.90 -8.12 1.26
C PRO A 34 -12.46 -8.45 1.65
N GLU A 35 -11.56 -8.46 0.67
CA GLU A 35 -10.13 -8.67 0.90
C GLU A 35 -9.39 -7.34 0.88
N ILE A 36 -8.71 -7.00 1.98
CA ILE A 36 -7.96 -5.75 2.10
C ILE A 36 -6.70 -5.81 1.22
N VAL A 37 -6.56 -4.78 0.37
CA VAL A 37 -5.35 -4.52 -0.41
C VAL A 37 -4.41 -3.57 0.34
N GLY A 38 -4.93 -2.48 0.90
CA GLY A 38 -4.12 -1.55 1.68
C GLY A 38 -4.93 -0.43 2.35
N PRO A 39 -4.36 0.17 3.41
CA PRO A 39 -3.11 -0.17 4.11
C PRO A 39 -3.24 -1.46 4.96
N ARG A 40 -2.14 -2.22 5.08
CA ARG A 40 -2.10 -3.49 5.83
C ARG A 40 -0.71 -3.79 6.40
N ASN A 41 -0.61 -4.86 7.20
CA ASN A 41 0.67 -5.44 7.66
C ASN A 41 1.55 -4.47 8.45
N ASP A 42 0.94 -3.66 9.32
CA ASP A 42 1.65 -2.66 10.15
C ASP A 42 2.46 -1.62 9.35
N LEU A 43 2.13 -1.41 8.07
CA LEU A 43 2.82 -0.47 7.20
C LEU A 43 2.48 0.98 7.56
N ILE A 44 3.42 1.88 7.23
CA ILE A 44 3.27 3.32 7.43
C ILE A 44 2.59 3.93 6.20
N VAL A 45 1.64 4.84 6.43
CA VAL A 45 1.03 5.69 5.41
C VAL A 45 1.54 7.12 5.53
N LYS A 46 1.85 7.77 4.41
CA LYS A 46 2.43 9.10 4.36
C LYS A 46 1.48 10.19 4.85
N THR A 47 0.19 10.04 4.59
CA THR A 47 -0.82 11.08 4.81
C THR A 47 -1.75 10.77 5.98
N ALA A 48 -2.18 11.81 6.69
CA ALA A 48 -3.24 11.73 7.69
C ALA A 48 -4.64 11.44 7.10
N ARG A 49 -4.77 11.40 5.77
CA ARG A 49 -5.97 11.03 5.03
C ARG A 49 -5.66 9.92 4.03
N PRO A 50 -5.43 8.68 4.51
CA PRO A 50 -5.03 7.58 3.65
C PRO A 50 -6.17 7.14 2.75
N THR A 51 -5.80 6.50 1.65
CA THR A 51 -6.71 5.78 0.78
C THR A 51 -6.76 4.31 1.19
N PHE A 52 -7.96 3.79 1.36
CA PHE A 52 -8.27 2.41 1.70
C PHE A 52 -8.71 1.68 0.45
N VAL A 53 -8.12 0.53 0.17
CA VAL A 53 -8.37 -0.26 -1.05
C VAL A 53 -8.66 -1.70 -0.67
N TRP A 54 -9.66 -2.30 -1.31
CA TRP A 54 -10.04 -3.70 -1.08
C TRP A 54 -10.61 -4.33 -2.36
N TYR A 55 -10.58 -5.66 -2.43
CA TYR A 55 -11.36 -6.40 -3.40
C TYR A 55 -12.78 -6.62 -2.89
N PRO A 56 -13.78 -6.56 -3.77
CA PRO A 56 -15.17 -6.71 -3.39
C PRO A 56 -15.46 -8.12 -2.88
N ALA A 57 -16.37 -8.24 -1.92
CA ALA A 57 -16.97 -9.52 -1.57
C ALA A 57 -18.00 -9.93 -2.63
N GLU A 58 -18.06 -11.22 -2.94
CA GLU A 58 -19.01 -11.76 -3.91
C GLU A 58 -20.47 -11.47 -3.49
N GLY A 59 -21.25 -10.97 -4.45
CA GLY A 59 -22.66 -10.64 -4.24
C GLY A 59 -22.92 -9.34 -3.48
N HIS A 60 -21.87 -8.52 -3.22
CA HIS A 60 -21.98 -7.26 -2.49
C HIS A 60 -21.43 -6.09 -3.32
N SER A 61 -22.13 -4.96 -3.27
CA SER A 61 -21.74 -3.75 -4.02
C SER A 61 -21.57 -2.50 -3.15
N GLU A 62 -22.09 -2.49 -1.92
CA GLU A 62 -21.97 -1.34 -1.02
C GLU A 62 -21.23 -1.74 0.26
N TYR A 63 -20.37 -0.83 0.76
CA TYR A 63 -19.44 -1.12 1.83
C TYR A 63 -19.46 -0.08 2.95
N ILE A 64 -19.03 -0.54 4.12
CA ILE A 64 -18.77 0.29 5.30
C ILE A 64 -17.31 0.07 5.69
N VAL A 65 -16.55 1.16 5.78
CA VAL A 65 -15.21 1.19 6.36
C VAL A 65 -15.34 1.57 7.85
N GLN A 66 -14.59 0.90 8.69
CA GLN A 66 -14.49 1.23 10.12
C GLN A 66 -13.03 1.46 10.46
N ILE A 67 -12.74 2.56 11.14
CA ILE A 67 -11.39 2.93 11.57
C ILE A 67 -11.45 3.18 13.08
N ARG A 68 -10.49 2.65 13.83
CA ARG A 68 -10.36 2.90 15.26
C ARG A 68 -8.91 3.11 15.66
N GLN A 69 -8.71 3.82 16.72
CA GLN A 69 -7.48 3.89 17.49
C GLN A 69 -7.55 2.91 18.67
N GLU A 70 -6.42 2.53 19.26
CA GLU A 70 -6.40 1.66 20.42
C GLU A 70 -7.22 2.26 21.58
N GLY A 71 -8.04 1.43 22.22
CA GLY A 71 -8.89 1.86 23.33
C GLY A 71 -10.10 2.72 22.95
N SER A 72 -10.27 3.06 21.66
CA SER A 72 -11.37 3.89 21.16
C SER A 72 -12.41 3.07 20.38
N PRO A 73 -13.69 3.46 20.42
CA PRO A 73 -14.70 2.85 19.57
C PRO A 73 -14.42 3.16 18.09
N PRO A 74 -14.80 2.24 17.18
CA PRO A 74 -14.59 2.48 15.74
C PRO A 74 -15.50 3.58 15.21
N VAL A 75 -14.94 4.46 14.40
CA VAL A 75 -15.68 5.39 13.55
C VAL A 75 -16.10 4.66 12.28
N ARG A 76 -17.35 4.82 11.86
CA ARG A 76 -17.94 4.12 10.72
C ARG A 76 -18.22 5.10 9.59
N TYR A 77 -17.81 4.70 8.38
CA TYR A 77 -18.01 5.46 7.15
C TYR A 77 -18.81 4.60 6.16
N ASP A 78 -19.97 5.10 5.72
CA ASP A 78 -20.73 4.52 4.61
C ASP A 78 -20.08 5.02 3.31
N VAL A 79 -19.37 4.14 2.63
CA VAL A 79 -18.57 4.51 1.46
C VAL A 79 -19.25 4.17 0.14
N GLY A 80 -20.46 3.58 0.20
CA GLY A 80 -21.25 3.24 -1.00
C GLY A 80 -20.60 2.14 -1.84
N ALA A 81 -20.79 2.25 -3.16
CA ALA A 81 -20.40 1.23 -4.13
C ALA A 81 -18.96 1.46 -4.67
N THR A 82 -18.03 1.70 -3.77
CA THR A 82 -16.60 1.83 -4.13
C THR A 82 -15.76 0.73 -3.49
N THR A 83 -14.62 0.43 -4.09
CA THR A 83 -13.57 -0.44 -3.54
C THR A 83 -12.27 0.32 -3.29
N ASN A 84 -12.33 1.64 -3.43
CA ASN A 84 -11.25 2.58 -3.22
C ASN A 84 -11.84 3.85 -2.59
N TRP A 85 -11.45 4.16 -1.36
CA TRP A 85 -12.00 5.27 -0.61
C TRP A 85 -10.91 5.99 0.18
N THR A 86 -10.83 7.29 -0.01
CA THR A 86 -9.92 8.17 0.74
C THR A 86 -10.68 8.82 1.89
N LEU A 87 -10.07 8.89 3.06
CA LEU A 87 -10.64 9.60 4.21
C LEU A 87 -10.94 11.05 3.81
N PRO A 88 -12.21 11.49 3.79
CA PRO A 88 -12.59 12.77 3.20
C PRO A 88 -12.19 13.96 4.07
N ASP A 89 -12.20 15.17 3.50
CA ASP A 89 -11.74 16.38 4.16
C ASP A 89 -12.62 16.84 5.31
N ASP A 90 -13.90 16.50 5.28
CA ASP A 90 -14.87 16.78 6.34
C ASP A 90 -14.79 15.79 7.51
N ALA A 91 -14.10 14.65 7.34
CA ALA A 91 -13.80 13.74 8.44
C ALA A 91 -12.62 14.25 9.26
N GLN A 92 -12.55 13.82 10.51
CA GLN A 92 -11.38 14.08 11.35
C GLN A 92 -10.14 13.41 10.74
N ALA A 93 -9.09 14.19 10.47
CA ALA A 93 -7.81 13.67 10.02
C ALA A 93 -7.19 12.75 11.09
N LEU A 94 -6.48 11.72 10.65
CA LEU A 94 -5.74 10.84 11.54
C LEU A 94 -4.53 11.59 12.12
N THR A 95 -4.13 11.23 13.33
CA THR A 95 -3.01 11.87 14.02
C THR A 95 -1.69 11.28 13.54
N PRO A 96 -0.71 12.10 13.08
CA PRO A 96 0.62 11.62 12.76
C PRO A 96 1.29 10.91 13.93
N GLY A 97 1.99 9.83 13.64
CA GLY A 97 2.67 8.99 14.63
C GLY A 97 1.79 7.93 15.29
N GLU A 98 0.48 8.04 15.19
CA GLU A 98 -0.45 7.13 15.83
C GLU A 98 -0.75 5.89 14.98
N GLU A 99 -1.10 4.80 15.67
CA GLU A 99 -1.50 3.54 15.09
C GLU A 99 -3.02 3.44 15.00
N TYR A 100 -3.49 2.87 13.89
CA TYR A 100 -4.90 2.70 13.60
C TYR A 100 -5.19 1.28 13.13
N TRP A 101 -6.39 0.81 13.43
CA TRP A 101 -6.93 -0.45 12.95
C TRP A 101 -8.15 -0.16 12.09
N TRP A 102 -8.29 -0.91 11.03
CA TRP A 102 -9.45 -0.77 10.17
C TRP A 102 -9.98 -2.09 9.63
N THR A 103 -11.25 -2.08 9.29
CA THR A 103 -11.97 -3.17 8.62
C THR A 103 -12.84 -2.60 7.53
N VAL A 104 -13.19 -3.43 6.56
CA VAL A 104 -14.22 -3.15 5.58
C VAL A 104 -15.21 -4.31 5.55
N GLY A 105 -16.49 -4.00 5.47
CA GLY A 105 -17.55 -4.99 5.40
C GLY A 105 -18.65 -4.54 4.47
N PRO A 106 -19.47 -5.48 3.94
CA PRO A 106 -20.65 -5.14 3.17
C PRO A 106 -21.64 -4.33 4.00
N LYS A 107 -22.31 -3.39 3.36
CA LYS A 107 -23.46 -2.70 3.97
C LYS A 107 -24.62 -3.67 4.06
N GLY A 108 -25.06 -3.95 5.30
CA GLY A 108 -26.12 -4.91 5.58
C GLY A 108 -25.60 -6.26 6.08
N ARG A 109 -26.07 -7.37 5.50
CA ARG A 109 -25.66 -8.72 5.91
C ARG A 109 -24.40 -9.14 5.19
N GLY A 110 -23.41 -9.64 5.91
CA GLY A 110 -22.13 -10.13 5.36
C GLY A 110 -21.06 -10.12 6.42
N ARG A 111 -19.90 -10.68 6.08
CA ARG A 111 -18.73 -10.70 6.94
C ARG A 111 -17.83 -9.51 6.63
N ALA A 112 -17.33 -8.86 7.66
CA ALA A 112 -16.27 -7.89 7.53
C ALA A 112 -14.92 -8.61 7.27
N SER A 113 -13.99 -7.89 6.66
CA SER A 113 -12.58 -8.29 6.54
C SER A 113 -11.97 -8.54 7.92
N ARG A 114 -10.79 -9.13 7.95
CA ARG A 114 -9.93 -9.04 9.13
C ARG A 114 -9.59 -7.59 9.42
N GLU A 115 -9.34 -7.31 10.68
CA GLU A 115 -8.80 -6.02 11.09
C GLU A 115 -7.34 -5.93 10.68
N MET A 116 -6.99 -4.84 10.01
CA MET A 116 -5.63 -4.52 9.59
C MET A 116 -5.13 -3.29 10.33
N LYS A 117 -3.85 -3.33 10.70
CA LYS A 117 -3.15 -2.26 11.39
C LYS A 117 -2.30 -1.46 10.41
N PHE A 118 -2.21 -0.16 10.66
CA PHE A 118 -1.27 0.73 9.99
C PHE A 118 -0.89 1.89 10.92
N GLN A 119 0.16 2.61 10.59
CA GLN A 119 0.60 3.81 11.29
C GLN A 119 0.60 5.00 10.34
N VAL A 120 0.25 6.18 10.85
CA VAL A 120 0.46 7.45 10.12
C VAL A 120 1.89 7.91 10.36
N LEU A 121 2.58 8.36 9.30
CA LEU A 121 3.96 8.83 9.37
C LEU A 121 4.11 9.90 10.47
N PRO A 122 5.05 9.74 11.43
CA PRO A 122 5.33 10.74 12.44
C PRO A 122 5.81 12.07 11.84
N LEU A 123 5.50 13.21 12.49
CA LEU A 123 5.82 14.55 11.96
C LEU A 123 7.32 14.77 11.75
N ASP A 124 8.16 14.30 12.68
CA ASP A 124 9.61 14.40 12.56
C ASP A 124 10.16 13.65 11.35
N LYS A 125 9.60 12.49 11.04
CA LYS A 125 9.93 11.72 9.83
C LYS A 125 9.38 12.37 8.56
N HIS A 126 8.25 13.07 8.66
CA HIS A 126 7.68 13.79 7.52
C HIS A 126 8.59 14.95 7.07
N ASP A 127 9.16 15.69 8.02
CA ASP A 127 10.09 16.79 7.73
C ASP A 127 11.39 16.25 7.09
N ALA A 128 11.96 15.19 7.65
CA ALA A 128 13.14 14.52 7.07
C ALA A 128 12.89 13.97 5.66
N LEU A 129 11.72 13.37 5.43
CA LEU A 129 11.30 12.91 4.10
C LEU A 129 11.20 14.06 3.09
N ASN A 130 10.56 15.14 3.49
CA ASN A 130 10.41 16.31 2.63
C ASN A 130 11.76 16.97 2.31
N GLU A 131 12.68 17.01 3.26
CA GLU A 131 14.06 17.48 3.04
C GLU A 131 14.78 16.62 1.99
N GLN A 132 14.73 15.30 2.12
CA GLN A 132 15.38 14.38 1.17
C GLN A 132 14.77 14.49 -0.24
N LEU A 133 13.44 14.54 -0.36
CA LEU A 133 12.77 14.74 -1.64
C LEU A 133 13.05 16.13 -2.22
N GLY A 134 13.19 17.15 -1.35
CA GLY A 134 13.57 18.49 -1.75
C GLY A 134 14.99 18.56 -2.33
N ILE A 135 15.93 17.81 -1.76
CA ILE A 135 17.30 17.66 -2.33
C ILE A 135 17.25 17.03 -3.72
N LEU A 136 16.44 15.99 -3.89
CA LEU A 136 16.26 15.32 -5.17
C LEU A 136 15.72 16.29 -6.24
N LEU A 137 14.67 17.02 -5.92
CA LEU A 137 14.09 18.06 -6.78
C LEU A 137 15.08 19.20 -7.07
N GLY A 138 15.85 19.62 -6.06
CA GLY A 138 16.88 20.65 -6.20
C GLY A 138 18.04 20.25 -7.11
N ALA A 139 18.28 18.93 -7.24
CA ALA A 139 19.22 18.36 -8.20
C ALA A 139 18.64 18.23 -9.64
N GLY A 140 17.38 18.63 -9.84
CA GLY A 140 16.68 18.55 -11.12
C GLY A 140 16.11 17.15 -11.43
N LEU A 141 16.05 16.26 -10.43
CA LEU A 141 15.51 14.92 -10.57
C LEU A 141 14.04 14.89 -10.15
N ASP A 142 13.14 14.51 -11.05
CA ASP A 142 11.72 14.37 -10.78
C ASP A 142 11.43 13.04 -10.08
N PRO A 143 10.87 13.03 -8.84
CA PRO A 143 10.48 11.81 -8.15
C PRO A 143 9.48 10.91 -8.89
N GLU A 144 8.72 11.46 -9.83
CA GLU A 144 7.78 10.74 -10.70
C GLU A 144 8.34 10.45 -12.10
N GLY A 145 9.61 10.76 -12.34
CA GLY A 145 10.32 10.63 -13.61
C GLY A 145 11.69 10.01 -13.44
N ASP A 146 12.72 10.74 -13.84
CA ASP A 146 14.12 10.30 -13.82
C ASP A 146 14.73 10.15 -12.41
N GLY A 147 14.12 10.77 -11.40
CA GLY A 147 14.43 10.60 -9.98
C GLY A 147 13.65 9.46 -9.28
N ALA A 148 12.80 8.72 -9.99
CA ALA A 148 11.88 7.77 -9.38
C ALA A 148 12.57 6.62 -8.61
N PHE A 149 13.73 6.14 -9.07
CA PHE A 149 14.51 5.15 -8.33
C PHE A 149 14.99 5.71 -6.98
N MET A 150 15.54 6.90 -6.98
CA MET A 150 16.01 7.55 -5.74
C MET A 150 14.84 7.86 -4.80
N ALA A 151 13.70 8.28 -5.33
CA ALA A 151 12.49 8.48 -4.56
C ALA A 151 12.01 7.17 -3.92
N ALA A 152 12.06 6.05 -4.65
CA ALA A 152 11.73 4.74 -4.11
C ALA A 152 12.65 4.33 -2.95
N VAL A 153 13.96 4.60 -3.05
CA VAL A 153 14.92 4.37 -1.96
C VAL A 153 14.55 5.22 -0.74
N ILE A 154 14.32 6.51 -0.93
CA ILE A 154 13.95 7.45 0.15
C ILE A 154 12.66 7.00 0.84
N TYR A 155 11.63 6.65 0.07
CA TYR A 155 10.37 6.15 0.64
C TYR A 155 10.54 4.82 1.40
N ARG A 156 11.33 3.88 0.86
CA ARG A 156 11.61 2.61 1.53
C ARG A 156 12.32 2.83 2.86
N GLU A 157 13.31 3.72 2.93
CA GLU A 157 14.01 4.07 4.19
C GLU A 157 13.08 4.72 5.23
N ALA A 158 12.09 5.47 4.78
CA ALA A 158 11.03 6.01 5.63
C ALA A 158 9.97 4.96 6.05
N GLY A 159 10.04 3.72 5.54
CA GLY A 159 9.03 2.68 5.76
C GLY A 159 7.75 2.85 4.94
N LEU A 160 7.76 3.75 3.96
CA LEU A 160 6.63 4.07 3.08
C LEU A 160 6.63 3.16 1.85
N TYR A 161 6.41 1.86 2.07
CA TYR A 161 6.54 0.83 1.04
C TYR A 161 5.56 1.01 -0.11
N TYR A 162 4.35 1.52 0.13
CA TYR A 162 3.38 1.81 -0.95
C TYR A 162 3.86 2.96 -1.85
N ASP A 163 4.41 4.02 -1.26
CA ASP A 163 4.97 5.15 -2.02
C ASP A 163 6.23 4.70 -2.78
N ALA A 164 7.07 3.86 -2.17
CA ALA A 164 8.25 3.27 -2.80
C ALA A 164 7.88 2.39 -4.01
N ALA A 165 6.86 1.52 -3.87
CA ALA A 165 6.36 0.71 -4.97
C ALA A 165 5.79 1.56 -6.10
N THR A 166 5.08 2.64 -5.76
CA THR A 166 4.54 3.59 -6.74
C THR A 166 5.65 4.28 -7.52
N SER A 167 6.73 4.70 -6.85
CA SER A 167 7.88 5.32 -7.51
C SER A 167 8.57 4.36 -8.48
N LEU A 168 8.75 3.09 -8.12
CA LEU A 168 9.29 2.09 -9.07
C LEU A 168 8.34 1.85 -10.25
N GLY A 169 7.02 1.93 -10.02
CA GLY A 169 6.01 1.83 -11.08
C GLY A 169 6.15 2.92 -12.15
N PHE A 170 6.60 4.12 -11.82
CA PHE A 170 6.85 5.16 -12.83
C PHE A 170 7.96 4.77 -13.82
N LEU A 171 9.00 4.05 -13.38
CA LEU A 171 10.04 3.55 -14.27
C LEU A 171 9.51 2.47 -15.22
N GLU A 172 8.69 1.56 -14.70
CA GLU A 172 8.08 0.50 -15.50
C GLU A 172 7.09 1.07 -16.54
N ASP A 173 6.26 2.03 -16.12
CA ASP A 173 5.30 2.73 -17.00
C ASP A 173 5.99 3.53 -18.12
N ALA A 174 7.20 4.05 -17.84
CA ALA A 174 8.03 4.71 -18.84
C ALA A 174 8.70 3.73 -19.82
N GLY A 175 8.48 2.42 -19.66
CA GLY A 175 9.06 1.37 -20.48
C GLY A 175 10.58 1.20 -20.25
N GLN A 176 11.10 1.71 -19.16
CA GLN A 176 12.51 1.55 -18.79
C GLN A 176 12.71 0.18 -18.11
N PRO A 177 13.60 -0.67 -18.63
CA PRO A 177 13.89 -1.92 -17.95
C PRO A 177 14.53 -1.63 -16.58
N LEU A 178 14.02 -2.26 -15.54
CA LEU A 178 14.60 -2.14 -14.22
C LEU A 178 15.97 -2.82 -14.19
N GLY A 179 17.00 -2.09 -13.75
CA GLY A 179 18.32 -2.65 -13.48
C GLY A 179 18.32 -3.55 -12.24
N VAL A 180 19.46 -4.19 -11.98
CA VAL A 180 19.61 -5.15 -10.87
C VAL A 180 19.23 -4.50 -9.53
N GLU A 181 19.72 -3.30 -9.25
CA GLU A 181 19.47 -2.58 -8.01
C GLU A 181 17.98 -2.26 -7.81
N ALA A 182 17.31 -1.84 -8.89
CA ALA A 182 15.87 -1.53 -8.84
C ALA A 182 15.01 -2.80 -8.64
N LEU A 183 15.44 -3.92 -9.22
CA LEU A 183 14.78 -5.21 -9.01
C LEU A 183 14.97 -5.75 -7.59
N LEU A 184 16.18 -5.60 -7.03
CA LEU A 184 16.43 -5.97 -5.63
C LEU A 184 15.58 -5.12 -4.68
N LEU A 185 15.55 -3.81 -4.90
CA LEU A 185 14.70 -2.89 -4.14
C LEU A 185 13.21 -3.25 -4.27
N LYS A 186 12.76 -3.60 -5.48
CA LYS A 186 11.37 -4.06 -5.71
C LYS A 186 11.08 -5.33 -4.91
N GLY A 187 12.00 -6.29 -4.90
CA GLY A 187 11.87 -7.51 -4.13
C GLY A 187 11.72 -7.23 -2.63
N GLU A 188 12.56 -6.37 -2.05
CA GLU A 188 12.48 -5.96 -0.64
C GLU A 188 11.14 -5.27 -0.32
N ILE A 189 10.68 -4.36 -1.18
CA ILE A 189 9.41 -3.66 -1.03
C ILE A 189 8.24 -4.64 -1.05
N MET A 190 8.19 -5.55 -2.01
CA MET A 190 7.12 -6.54 -2.14
C MET A 190 7.10 -7.52 -0.96
N ASP A 191 8.27 -7.94 -0.47
CA ASP A 191 8.39 -8.78 0.72
C ASP A 191 7.82 -8.07 1.96
N ALA A 192 8.21 -6.81 2.19
CA ALA A 192 7.68 -5.99 3.29
C ALA A 192 6.17 -5.78 3.19
N MET A 193 5.63 -5.66 1.98
CA MET A 193 4.19 -5.57 1.72
C MET A 193 3.48 -6.93 1.86
N GLY A 194 4.22 -8.03 2.01
CA GLY A 194 3.67 -9.38 2.13
C GLY A 194 3.29 -10.03 0.80
N ASP A 195 3.73 -9.48 -0.32
CA ASP A 195 3.59 -10.08 -1.66
C ASP A 195 4.84 -10.90 -1.99
N LEU A 196 4.90 -12.10 -1.39
CA LEU A 196 6.06 -12.98 -1.51
C LEU A 196 6.28 -13.50 -2.93
N GLU A 197 5.23 -13.58 -3.75
CA GLU A 197 5.36 -14.03 -5.14
C GLU A 197 6.01 -12.95 -5.99
N ALA A 198 5.52 -11.70 -5.90
CA ALA A 198 6.13 -10.57 -6.58
C ALA A 198 7.56 -10.32 -6.10
N ALA A 199 7.84 -10.49 -4.79
CA ALA A 199 9.18 -10.39 -4.23
C ALA A 199 10.13 -11.40 -4.86
N GLN A 200 9.75 -12.69 -4.87
CA GLN A 200 10.56 -13.76 -5.45
C GLN A 200 10.78 -13.54 -6.95
N ALA A 201 9.73 -13.13 -7.69
CA ALA A 201 9.85 -12.84 -9.13
C ALA A 201 10.87 -11.72 -9.41
N ALA A 202 10.88 -10.66 -8.58
CA ALA A 202 11.82 -9.56 -8.71
C ALA A 202 13.27 -10.01 -8.41
N PHE A 203 13.49 -10.79 -7.35
CA PHE A 203 14.82 -11.35 -7.03
C PHE A 203 15.33 -12.29 -8.12
N ASP A 204 14.48 -13.19 -8.64
CA ASP A 204 14.83 -14.10 -9.73
C ASP A 204 15.19 -13.34 -11.03
N GLN A 205 14.52 -12.22 -11.27
CA GLN A 205 14.83 -11.37 -12.41
C GLN A 205 16.17 -10.64 -12.23
N ALA A 206 16.44 -10.11 -11.03
CA ALA A 206 17.73 -9.50 -10.70
C ALA A 206 18.90 -10.48 -10.92
N ASP A 207 18.75 -11.71 -10.44
CA ASP A 207 19.77 -12.76 -10.59
C ASP A 207 20.02 -13.14 -12.05
N ARG A 208 18.99 -13.15 -12.89
CA ARG A 208 19.13 -13.41 -14.34
C ARG A 208 19.87 -12.31 -15.10
N ILE A 209 19.74 -11.05 -14.69
CA ILE A 209 20.41 -9.90 -15.34
C ILE A 209 21.85 -9.77 -14.83
N GLY A 210 22.11 -10.12 -13.54
CA GLY A 210 23.42 -9.98 -12.90
C GLY A 210 24.44 -11.06 -13.28
N ARG A 211 24.04 -12.07 -14.04
CA ARG A 211 24.93 -13.14 -14.57
C ARG A 211 25.45 -12.79 -15.96
#